data_5ad84003c9f58122b0c31d15785b5e14
#
_entry.id   5ad84003c9f58122b0c31d15785b5e14
#
_cell.length_a   1.000
_cell.length_b   1.000
_cell.length_c   1.000
_cell.angle_alpha   90.00
_cell.angle_beta   90.00
_cell.angle_gamma   90.00
#
_symmetry.space_group_name_H-M   'P 1'
#
loop_
_entity.id
_entity.type
_entity.pdbx_description
1 polymer ?
#
loop_
_entity_poly.entity_id
_entity_poly.type
_entity_poly.pdbx_seq_one_letter_code
_entity_poly.pdbx_strand_id
1 'polypeptide(L)'
;MIKPAISLGKKTVVAMVHLPALPGSPDYDTEAGMSKILDTVLKDLEALQSGGVDAVMFGNEFDRPYVLKAPPEGLAAIAAIIGQVKSMIKVPFGVNYLWDPLATVALAVATEADFAREIYTGLYASDMGLWAPDCAGAARLRSSSGRSDLQMLFNINAEFSTSLDERTLAAKAKSVVFSSKADVICVSGMMTGMSVDQAELRKVRESIPEIPLLANTGVTIDSVEEIFSFTDGCVIGSHLKQNGDTWNTVDPDRVHRFMEKVNEIR
;
A
#
# COMPACT_ATOMS: atom_id res chain seq x y z
N MET A 1 -0.69 22.80 -10.92
CA MET A 1 -0.05 21.82 -10.03
C MET A 1 -1.04 20.69 -9.80
N ILE A 2 -0.63 19.45 -10.03
CA ILE A 2 -1.45 18.27 -9.73
C ILE A 2 -1.55 18.18 -8.19
N LYS A 3 -2.77 18.04 -7.68
CA LYS A 3 -2.99 17.93 -6.23
C LYS A 3 -2.53 16.54 -5.78
N PRO A 4 -1.69 16.41 -4.74
CA PRO A 4 -1.23 15.11 -4.29
C PRO A 4 -2.40 14.26 -3.78
N ALA A 5 -2.35 12.94 -4.02
CA ALA A 5 -3.38 12.01 -3.58
C ALA A 5 -3.44 11.94 -2.05
N ILE A 6 -2.27 11.94 -1.40
CA ILE A 6 -2.11 11.89 0.06
C ILE A 6 -1.58 13.26 0.54
N SER A 7 -2.27 13.88 1.48
CA SER A 7 -1.94 15.20 2.01
C SER A 7 -2.10 15.26 3.53
N LEU A 8 -1.34 16.16 4.16
CA LEU A 8 -1.47 16.46 5.60
C LEU A 8 -2.91 16.80 5.98
N GLY A 9 -3.37 16.27 7.10
CA GLY A 9 -4.65 16.56 7.73
C GLY A 9 -5.90 16.04 7.01
N LYS A 10 -5.75 15.38 5.86
CA LYS A 10 -6.90 15.01 5.03
C LYS A 10 -7.64 13.74 5.49
N LYS A 11 -7.04 12.95 6.38
CA LYS A 11 -7.58 11.65 6.85
C LYS A 11 -7.96 10.71 5.69
N THR A 12 -7.04 10.56 4.74
CA THR A 12 -7.27 9.79 3.51
C THR A 12 -7.37 8.30 3.78
N VAL A 13 -8.43 7.66 3.29
CA VAL A 13 -8.59 6.20 3.31
C VAL A 13 -8.12 5.64 1.98
N VAL A 14 -7.00 4.91 2.00
CA VAL A 14 -6.47 4.14 0.87
C VAL A 14 -6.91 2.69 1.03
N ALA A 15 -7.81 2.21 0.19
CA ALA A 15 -8.31 0.85 0.27
C ALA A 15 -7.57 -0.09 -0.69
N MET A 16 -7.23 -1.29 -0.21
CA MET A 16 -6.49 -2.27 -1.00
C MET A 16 -7.40 -3.01 -1.98
N VAL A 17 -6.98 -3.07 -3.24
CA VAL A 17 -7.44 -4.02 -4.24
C VAL A 17 -6.39 -5.13 -4.32
N HIS A 18 -6.60 -6.22 -3.59
CA HIS A 18 -5.69 -7.37 -3.59
C HIS A 18 -5.99 -8.24 -4.80
N LEU A 19 -5.01 -8.38 -5.71
CA LEU A 19 -5.16 -9.26 -6.85
C LEU A 19 -5.07 -10.71 -6.39
N PRO A 20 -5.90 -11.62 -6.94
CA PRO A 20 -5.65 -13.07 -6.88
C PRO A 20 -4.24 -13.41 -7.37
N ALA A 21 -3.75 -14.59 -6.99
CA ALA A 21 -2.42 -15.07 -7.35
C ALA A 21 -2.14 -14.90 -8.86
N LEU A 22 -1.01 -14.27 -9.17
CA LEU A 22 -0.59 -13.93 -10.53
C LEU A 22 0.09 -15.11 -11.22
N PRO A 23 0.19 -15.12 -12.56
CA PRO A 23 0.98 -16.11 -13.30
C PRO A 23 2.39 -16.25 -12.71
N GLY A 24 2.84 -17.49 -12.52
CA GLY A 24 4.10 -17.83 -11.87
C GLY A 24 4.00 -18.06 -10.36
N SER A 25 2.94 -17.58 -9.69
CA SER A 25 2.67 -17.91 -8.30
C SER A 25 2.16 -19.35 -8.14
N PRO A 26 2.53 -20.08 -7.05
CA PRO A 26 2.03 -21.44 -6.80
C PRO A 26 0.51 -21.57 -6.74
N ASP A 27 -0.19 -20.53 -6.27
CA ASP A 27 -1.64 -20.50 -6.11
C ASP A 27 -2.37 -19.95 -7.35
N TYR A 28 -1.65 -19.74 -8.49
CA TYR A 28 -2.26 -19.26 -9.72
C TYR A 28 -3.23 -20.27 -10.30
N ASP A 29 -4.46 -19.85 -10.56
CA ASP A 29 -5.49 -20.66 -11.18
C ASP A 29 -5.26 -20.72 -12.71
N THR A 30 -4.61 -21.78 -13.17
CA THR A 30 -4.25 -21.93 -14.60
C THR A 30 -5.46 -22.21 -15.49
N GLU A 31 -6.58 -22.69 -14.95
CA GLU A 31 -7.81 -22.97 -15.72
C GLU A 31 -8.61 -21.69 -15.94
N ALA A 32 -8.86 -20.93 -14.88
CA ALA A 32 -9.60 -19.68 -14.94
C ALA A 32 -8.74 -18.50 -15.44
N GLY A 33 -7.44 -18.58 -15.26
CA GLY A 33 -6.46 -17.66 -15.83
C GLY A 33 -6.66 -16.20 -15.43
N MET A 34 -6.22 -15.31 -16.31
CA MET A 34 -6.29 -13.85 -16.13
C MET A 34 -7.73 -13.34 -16.03
N SER A 35 -8.72 -14.05 -16.57
CA SER A 35 -10.14 -13.64 -16.49
C SER A 35 -10.65 -13.65 -15.07
N LYS A 36 -10.27 -14.64 -14.25
CA LYS A 36 -10.65 -14.69 -12.83
C LYS A 36 -10.05 -13.52 -12.06
N ILE A 37 -8.81 -13.15 -12.36
CA ILE A 37 -8.15 -12.00 -11.72
C ILE A 37 -8.91 -10.72 -12.08
N LEU A 38 -9.21 -10.52 -13.36
CA LEU A 38 -9.95 -9.35 -13.82
C LEU A 38 -11.33 -9.25 -13.17
N ASP A 39 -12.10 -10.34 -13.15
CA ASP A 39 -13.45 -10.36 -12.57
C ASP A 39 -13.43 -10.05 -11.06
N THR A 40 -12.42 -10.56 -10.35
CA THR A 40 -12.26 -10.28 -8.91
C THR A 40 -11.92 -8.81 -8.68
N VAL A 41 -10.94 -8.29 -9.43
CA VAL A 41 -10.52 -6.89 -9.33
C VAL A 41 -11.66 -5.92 -9.65
N LEU A 42 -12.48 -6.21 -10.69
CA LEU A 42 -13.64 -5.40 -11.05
C LEU A 42 -14.66 -5.33 -9.90
N LYS A 43 -14.98 -6.47 -9.30
CA LYS A 43 -15.93 -6.54 -8.18
C LYS A 43 -15.42 -5.79 -6.95
N ASP A 44 -14.16 -6.01 -6.56
CA ASP A 44 -13.55 -5.35 -5.41
C ASP A 44 -13.44 -3.83 -5.64
N LEU A 45 -13.04 -3.39 -6.84
CA LEU A 45 -12.94 -1.98 -7.20
C LEU A 45 -14.30 -1.28 -7.15
N GLU A 46 -15.36 -1.90 -7.69
CA GLU A 46 -16.73 -1.37 -7.64
C GLU A 46 -17.21 -1.24 -6.19
N ALA A 47 -17.02 -2.26 -5.37
CA ALA A 47 -17.43 -2.27 -3.96
C ALA A 47 -16.70 -1.16 -3.16
N LEU A 48 -15.41 -0.98 -3.37
CA LEU A 48 -14.61 0.05 -2.70
C LEU A 48 -15.06 1.46 -3.11
N GLN A 49 -15.19 1.71 -4.41
CA GLN A 49 -15.55 3.04 -4.91
C GLN A 49 -16.98 3.43 -4.57
N SER A 50 -17.94 2.49 -4.63
CA SER A 50 -19.33 2.74 -4.24
C SER A 50 -19.46 3.02 -2.74
N GLY A 51 -18.60 2.43 -1.91
CA GLY A 51 -18.53 2.73 -0.47
C GLY A 51 -17.83 4.05 -0.13
N GLY A 52 -17.30 4.77 -1.12
CA GLY A 52 -16.80 6.14 -0.95
C GLY A 52 -15.37 6.26 -0.41
N VAL A 53 -14.50 5.26 -0.65
CA VAL A 53 -13.07 5.36 -0.29
C VAL A 53 -12.39 6.52 -1.04
N ASP A 54 -11.36 7.12 -0.44
CA ASP A 54 -10.69 8.29 -1.02
C ASP A 54 -9.67 7.93 -2.11
N ALA A 55 -9.08 6.75 -2.03
CA ALA A 55 -8.13 6.20 -2.99
C ALA A 55 -8.12 4.68 -2.94
N VAL A 56 -7.65 4.05 -4.00
CA VAL A 56 -7.44 2.59 -4.06
C VAL A 56 -5.98 2.27 -4.33
N MET A 57 -5.52 1.09 -3.90
CA MET A 57 -4.17 0.63 -4.18
C MET A 57 -4.17 -0.84 -4.60
N PHE A 58 -3.61 -1.12 -5.77
CA PHE A 58 -3.48 -2.48 -6.29
C PHE A 58 -2.21 -3.14 -5.73
N GLY A 59 -2.34 -4.38 -5.23
CA GLY A 59 -1.23 -5.15 -4.69
C GLY A 59 -1.39 -6.65 -4.92
N ASN A 60 -0.25 -7.34 -5.01
CA ASN A 60 -0.17 -8.78 -5.28
C ASN A 60 -0.13 -9.63 -4.01
N GLU A 61 -1.00 -9.33 -3.05
CA GLU A 61 -1.03 -9.97 -1.72
C GLU A 61 -1.16 -11.51 -1.75
N PHE A 62 -1.78 -12.05 -2.80
CA PHE A 62 -1.99 -13.50 -2.94
C PHE A 62 -0.79 -14.25 -3.54
N ASP A 63 0.29 -13.56 -3.93
CA ASP A 63 1.49 -14.19 -4.53
C ASP A 63 2.41 -14.82 -3.48
N ARG A 64 1.90 -15.81 -2.77
CA ARG A 64 2.66 -16.53 -1.72
C ARG A 64 3.27 -17.82 -2.27
N PRO A 65 4.51 -18.18 -1.78
CA PRO A 65 5.43 -17.39 -0.94
C PRO A 65 5.97 -16.15 -1.68
N TYR A 66 6.12 -15.06 -0.92
CA TYR A 66 6.59 -13.78 -1.48
C TYR A 66 8.04 -13.86 -1.99
N VAL A 67 8.35 -12.99 -2.95
CA VAL A 67 9.69 -12.88 -3.54
C VAL A 67 10.22 -11.44 -3.39
N LEU A 68 11.56 -11.30 -3.30
CA LEU A 68 12.20 -9.99 -3.21
C LEU A 68 12.44 -9.34 -4.57
N LYS A 69 12.11 -10.03 -5.66
CA LYS A 69 12.26 -9.57 -7.02
C LYS A 69 11.08 -10.01 -7.85
N ALA A 70 10.38 -9.04 -8.42
CA ALA A 70 9.19 -9.30 -9.24
C ALA A 70 9.54 -10.20 -10.44
N PRO A 71 8.88 -11.35 -10.61
CA PRO A 71 9.01 -12.15 -11.83
C PRO A 71 8.36 -11.40 -13.01
N PRO A 72 8.94 -11.45 -14.20
CA PRO A 72 8.44 -10.72 -15.37
C PRO A 72 6.97 -11.01 -15.69
N GLU A 73 6.54 -12.28 -15.57
CA GLU A 73 5.17 -12.72 -15.81
C GLU A 73 4.17 -12.12 -14.83
N GLY A 74 4.52 -12.04 -13.54
CA GLY A 74 3.68 -11.42 -12.51
C GLY A 74 3.58 -9.92 -12.70
N LEU A 75 4.70 -9.24 -12.97
CA LEU A 75 4.73 -7.80 -13.23
C LEU A 75 3.93 -7.43 -14.49
N ALA A 76 4.07 -8.20 -15.56
CA ALA A 76 3.30 -8.00 -16.78
C ALA A 76 1.80 -8.22 -16.55
N ALA A 77 1.44 -9.26 -15.78
CA ALA A 77 0.05 -9.59 -15.48
C ALA A 77 -0.65 -8.47 -14.68
N ILE A 78 -0.05 -7.98 -13.60
CA ILE A 78 -0.65 -6.89 -12.80
C ILE A 78 -0.77 -5.61 -13.62
N ALA A 79 0.22 -5.27 -14.46
CA ALA A 79 0.15 -4.12 -15.34
C ALA A 79 -0.98 -4.25 -16.37
N ALA A 80 -1.16 -5.44 -16.96
CA ALA A 80 -2.23 -5.72 -17.90
C ALA A 80 -3.63 -5.62 -17.27
N ILE A 81 -3.80 -6.14 -16.05
CA ILE A 81 -5.08 -6.03 -15.29
C ILE A 81 -5.39 -4.57 -14.99
N ILE A 82 -4.44 -3.80 -14.45
CA ILE A 82 -4.66 -2.38 -14.14
C ILE A 82 -5.00 -1.61 -15.43
N GLY A 83 -4.29 -1.88 -16.53
CA GLY A 83 -4.58 -1.27 -17.83
C GLY A 83 -6.02 -1.51 -18.31
N GLN A 84 -6.57 -2.71 -18.10
CA GLN A 84 -7.94 -3.05 -18.48
C GLN A 84 -8.99 -2.33 -17.62
N VAL A 85 -8.75 -2.18 -16.33
CA VAL A 85 -9.70 -1.54 -15.41
C VAL A 85 -9.51 -0.03 -15.28
N LYS A 86 -8.47 0.54 -15.86
CA LYS A 86 -8.06 1.94 -15.68
C LYS A 86 -9.17 2.95 -15.92
N SER A 87 -9.97 2.77 -16.97
CA SER A 87 -11.11 3.66 -17.29
C SER A 87 -12.25 3.60 -16.25
N MET A 88 -12.27 2.59 -15.39
CA MET A 88 -13.27 2.40 -14.35
C MET A 88 -12.81 2.95 -13.00
N ILE A 89 -11.53 3.32 -12.86
CA ILE A 89 -11.00 3.92 -11.64
C ILE A 89 -11.45 5.39 -11.58
N LYS A 90 -12.21 5.75 -10.54
CA LYS A 90 -12.82 7.08 -10.37
C LYS A 90 -12.17 7.92 -9.27
N VAL A 91 -11.24 7.31 -8.51
CA VAL A 91 -10.50 7.93 -7.41
C VAL A 91 -8.99 7.83 -7.68
N PRO A 92 -8.13 8.61 -7.02
CA PRO A 92 -6.70 8.41 -7.12
C PRO A 92 -6.32 6.97 -6.85
N PHE A 93 -5.34 6.43 -7.58
CA PHE A 93 -4.91 5.06 -7.37
C PHE A 93 -3.40 4.91 -7.27
N GLY A 94 -3.01 3.95 -6.47
CA GLY A 94 -1.62 3.55 -6.30
C GLY A 94 -1.37 2.09 -6.62
N VAL A 95 -0.09 1.74 -6.59
CA VAL A 95 0.37 0.36 -6.84
C VAL A 95 1.42 -0.06 -5.83
N ASN A 96 1.49 -1.37 -5.62
CA ASN A 96 2.50 -2.03 -4.84
C ASN A 96 2.76 -3.42 -5.45
N TYR A 97 4.00 -3.73 -5.77
CA TYR A 97 4.43 -5.07 -6.07
C TYR A 97 5.35 -5.56 -4.96
N LEU A 98 4.78 -6.33 -4.03
CA LEU A 98 5.49 -6.86 -2.86
C LEU A 98 6.63 -7.79 -3.28
N TRP A 99 7.86 -7.62 -2.96
CA TRP A 99 8.56 -6.65 -2.11
C TRP A 99 9.67 -5.97 -2.94
N ASP A 100 9.34 -5.53 -4.14
CA ASP A 100 10.31 -5.01 -5.11
C ASP A 100 10.07 -3.51 -5.39
N PRO A 101 10.90 -2.62 -4.80
CA PRO A 101 10.76 -1.17 -4.98
C PRO A 101 10.90 -0.71 -6.44
N LEU A 102 11.78 -1.36 -7.21
CA LEU A 102 11.99 -1.01 -8.63
C LEU A 102 10.79 -1.43 -9.47
N ALA A 103 10.29 -2.66 -9.26
CA ALA A 103 9.09 -3.14 -9.94
C ALA A 103 7.86 -2.30 -9.59
N THR A 104 7.69 -1.91 -8.32
CA THR A 104 6.61 -1.04 -7.88
C THR A 104 6.63 0.31 -8.59
N VAL A 105 7.78 0.97 -8.67
CA VAL A 105 7.89 2.24 -9.41
C VAL A 105 7.71 2.05 -10.91
N ALA A 106 8.26 0.98 -11.51
CA ALA A 106 8.07 0.66 -12.92
C ALA A 106 6.58 0.43 -13.25
N LEU A 107 5.88 -0.29 -12.38
CA LEU A 107 4.43 -0.52 -12.47
C LEU A 107 3.66 0.80 -12.40
N ALA A 108 4.01 1.66 -11.44
CA ALA A 108 3.39 2.99 -11.30
C ALA A 108 3.60 3.87 -12.53
N VAL A 109 4.79 3.84 -13.12
CA VAL A 109 5.09 4.54 -14.37
C VAL A 109 4.24 4.01 -15.52
N ALA A 110 4.21 2.69 -15.70
CA ALA A 110 3.50 2.04 -16.81
C ALA A 110 1.98 2.21 -16.74
N THR A 111 1.41 2.25 -15.54
CA THR A 111 -0.03 2.39 -15.31
C THR A 111 -0.49 3.84 -15.10
N GLU A 112 0.45 4.78 -14.99
CA GLU A 112 0.21 6.19 -14.63
C GLU A 112 -0.47 6.34 -13.27
N ALA A 113 -0.09 5.50 -12.30
CA ALA A 113 -0.59 5.59 -10.94
C ALA A 113 -0.19 6.91 -10.27
N ASP A 114 -1.00 7.38 -9.32
CA ASP A 114 -0.76 8.63 -8.57
C ASP A 114 0.27 8.43 -7.46
N PHE A 115 0.39 7.22 -6.94
CA PHE A 115 1.35 6.89 -5.88
C PHE A 115 1.83 5.44 -5.95
N ALA A 116 3.01 5.22 -5.37
CA ALA A 116 3.65 3.92 -5.25
C ALA A 116 4.03 3.68 -3.77
N ARG A 117 3.50 2.63 -3.15
CA ARG A 117 3.81 2.28 -1.76
C ARG A 117 4.75 1.08 -1.74
N GLU A 118 5.85 1.18 -1.00
CA GLU A 118 6.76 0.08 -0.81
C GLU A 118 7.68 0.32 0.40
N ILE A 119 8.43 -0.72 0.78
CA ILE A 119 9.58 -0.60 1.67
C ILE A 119 10.77 -0.23 0.81
N TYR A 120 11.14 1.05 0.83
CA TYR A 120 12.25 1.56 -0.01
C TYR A 120 13.59 1.56 0.72
N THR A 121 13.60 1.46 2.05
CA THR A 121 14.81 1.62 2.87
C THR A 121 14.90 0.58 3.96
N GLY A 122 16.10 0.34 4.45
CA GLY A 122 16.38 -0.56 5.56
C GLY A 122 17.24 -1.75 5.17
N LEU A 123 17.48 -2.61 6.15
CA LEU A 123 18.10 -3.93 6.00
C LEU A 123 17.34 -4.89 6.90
N TYR A 124 16.84 -5.97 6.35
CA TYR A 124 15.95 -6.89 7.05
C TYR A 124 16.42 -8.34 6.97
N ALA A 125 16.21 -9.07 8.06
CA ALA A 125 16.15 -10.52 8.07
C ALA A 125 14.67 -10.91 8.03
N SER A 126 14.24 -11.59 6.99
CA SER A 126 12.83 -11.87 6.69
C SER A 126 12.60 -13.33 6.32
N ASP A 127 11.36 -13.75 6.20
CA ASP A 127 10.98 -15.07 5.69
C ASP A 127 11.48 -15.30 4.26
N MET A 128 11.73 -14.20 3.49
CA MET A 128 12.30 -14.21 2.15
C MET A 128 13.84 -14.15 2.13
N GLY A 129 14.50 -14.18 3.30
CA GLY A 129 15.96 -14.06 3.44
C GLY A 129 16.42 -12.65 3.80
N LEU A 130 17.72 -12.37 3.58
CA LEU A 130 18.29 -11.03 3.79
C LEU A 130 17.83 -10.09 2.67
N TRP A 131 17.35 -8.92 3.07
CA TRP A 131 16.74 -7.96 2.13
C TRP A 131 17.25 -6.53 2.39
N ALA A 132 17.77 -5.92 1.33
CA ALA A 132 18.18 -4.52 1.26
C ALA A 132 17.47 -3.86 0.07
N PRO A 133 16.38 -3.12 0.28
CA PRO A 133 15.64 -2.45 -0.79
C PRO A 133 16.48 -1.37 -1.48
N ASP A 134 16.34 -1.22 -2.81
CA ASP A 134 17.04 -0.19 -3.60
C ASP A 134 16.22 1.11 -3.70
N CYS A 135 16.27 1.92 -2.66
CA CYS A 135 15.64 3.24 -2.65
C CYS A 135 16.19 4.17 -3.72
N ALA A 136 17.51 4.15 -3.89
CA ALA A 136 18.18 5.07 -4.81
C ALA A 136 17.85 4.75 -6.27
N GLY A 137 17.77 3.46 -6.62
CA GLY A 137 17.33 3.01 -7.94
C GLY A 137 15.87 3.38 -8.20
N ALA A 138 14.97 3.14 -7.25
CA ALA A 138 13.56 3.49 -7.35
C ALA A 138 13.34 5.00 -7.56
N ALA A 139 14.00 5.85 -6.77
CA ALA A 139 13.90 7.31 -6.91
C ALA A 139 14.45 7.80 -8.24
N ARG A 140 15.55 7.20 -8.73
CA ARG A 140 16.12 7.53 -10.06
C ARG A 140 15.21 7.09 -11.19
N LEU A 141 14.59 5.91 -11.09
CA LEU A 141 13.63 5.43 -12.07
C LEU A 141 12.43 6.39 -12.15
N ARG A 142 11.85 6.81 -11.03
CA ARG A 142 10.80 7.84 -10.98
C ARG A 142 11.23 9.10 -11.75
N SER A 143 12.41 9.61 -11.45
CA SER A 143 12.93 10.84 -12.05
C SER A 143 13.19 10.69 -13.55
N SER A 144 13.88 9.63 -13.97
CA SER A 144 14.23 9.41 -15.38
C SER A 144 13.02 9.12 -16.27
N SER A 145 11.93 8.62 -15.67
CA SER A 145 10.65 8.42 -16.34
C SER A 145 9.76 9.68 -16.40
N GLY A 146 10.25 10.82 -15.92
CA GLY A 146 9.52 12.08 -15.93
C GLY A 146 8.34 12.15 -14.94
N ARG A 147 8.25 11.22 -13.98
CA ARG A 147 7.14 11.10 -13.04
C ARG A 147 7.44 11.77 -11.68
N SER A 148 7.84 13.04 -11.73
CA SER A 148 8.03 13.86 -10.50
C SER A 148 6.74 14.08 -9.71
N ASP A 149 5.60 13.86 -10.34
CA ASP A 149 4.25 13.88 -9.77
C ASP A 149 3.91 12.64 -8.92
N LEU A 150 4.54 11.49 -9.21
CA LEU A 150 4.30 10.24 -8.51
C LEU A 150 4.71 10.34 -7.03
N GLN A 151 3.77 10.22 -6.10
CA GLN A 151 4.08 10.16 -4.69
C GLN A 151 4.68 8.80 -4.30
N MET A 152 5.81 8.81 -3.61
CA MET A 152 6.41 7.61 -3.04
C MET A 152 6.04 7.50 -1.55
N LEU A 153 5.26 6.48 -1.21
CA LEU A 153 4.82 6.16 0.14
C LEU A 153 5.78 5.14 0.75
N PHE A 154 6.56 5.58 1.72
CA PHE A 154 7.61 4.77 2.34
C PHE A 154 7.08 4.04 3.56
N ASN A 155 6.88 2.73 3.46
CA ASN A 155 6.73 1.91 4.66
C ASN A 155 8.09 1.76 5.34
N ILE A 156 8.25 2.30 6.54
CA ILE A 156 9.55 2.39 7.24
C ILE A 156 9.86 1.19 8.15
N ASN A 157 8.95 0.24 8.21
CA ASN A 157 9.14 -1.06 8.86
C ASN A 157 8.50 -2.15 8.00
N ALA A 158 9.18 -3.29 7.90
CA ALA A 158 8.75 -4.40 7.06
C ALA A 158 7.97 -5.43 7.88
N GLU A 159 6.85 -5.89 7.32
CA GLU A 159 6.09 -7.04 7.80
C GLU A 159 6.89 -8.33 7.57
N PHE A 160 6.60 -9.39 8.31
CA PHE A 160 7.25 -10.72 8.18
C PHE A 160 8.78 -10.68 8.30
N SER A 161 9.32 -9.71 9.05
CA SER A 161 10.76 -9.48 9.14
C SER A 161 11.19 -8.83 10.44
N THR A 162 12.50 -8.91 10.69
CA THR A 162 13.17 -8.13 11.74
C THR A 162 14.15 -7.17 11.08
N SER A 163 14.07 -5.88 11.46
CA SER A 163 15.06 -4.89 11.04
C SER A 163 16.42 -5.19 11.68
N LEU A 164 17.48 -5.15 10.88
CA LEU A 164 18.87 -5.18 11.36
C LEU A 164 19.38 -3.77 11.72
N ASP A 165 18.55 -2.76 11.63
CA ASP A 165 18.78 -1.38 12.02
C ASP A 165 18.12 -1.12 13.37
N GLU A 166 18.91 -0.80 14.39
CA GLU A 166 18.46 -0.61 15.77
C GLU A 166 17.83 0.77 16.05
N ARG A 167 17.81 1.68 15.06
CA ARG A 167 17.17 2.98 15.21
C ARG A 167 15.67 2.82 15.51
N THR A 168 15.13 3.71 16.35
CA THR A 168 13.68 3.79 16.58
C THR A 168 12.94 4.16 15.30
N LEU A 169 11.65 3.85 15.18
CA LEU A 169 10.83 4.23 14.02
C LEU A 169 10.83 5.75 13.82
N ALA A 170 10.77 6.54 14.90
CA ALA A 170 10.86 8.00 14.84
C ALA A 170 12.20 8.49 14.25
N ALA A 171 13.34 7.87 14.62
CA ALA A 171 14.64 8.18 14.06
C ALA A 171 14.75 7.77 12.58
N LYS A 172 14.19 6.59 12.22
CA LYS A 172 14.10 6.15 10.81
C LYS A 172 13.26 7.11 9.98
N ALA A 173 12.09 7.53 10.47
CA ALA A 173 11.22 8.49 9.77
C ALA A 173 11.96 9.79 9.44
N LYS A 174 12.63 10.42 10.41
CA LYS A 174 13.45 11.62 10.17
C LYS A 174 14.53 11.39 9.12
N SER A 175 15.26 10.28 9.25
CA SER A 175 16.34 9.93 8.32
C SER A 175 15.83 9.73 6.89
N VAL A 176 14.74 8.98 6.73
CA VAL A 176 14.14 8.67 5.43
C VAL A 176 13.61 9.93 4.73
N VAL A 177 12.95 10.81 5.47
CA VAL A 177 12.49 12.11 4.93
C VAL A 177 13.68 12.93 4.44
N PHE A 178 14.74 13.02 5.22
CA PHE A 178 15.92 13.82 4.87
C PHE A 178 16.75 13.21 3.73
N SER A 179 17.13 11.93 3.85
CA SER A 179 18.11 11.31 2.95
C SER A 179 17.49 10.65 1.72
N SER A 180 16.27 10.13 1.86
CA SER A 180 15.60 9.33 0.82
C SER A 180 14.44 10.06 0.15
N LYS A 181 14.10 11.26 0.62
CA LYS A 181 13.07 12.15 0.06
C LYS A 181 11.69 11.47 -0.03
N ALA A 182 11.29 10.81 1.05
CA ALA A 182 9.96 10.24 1.15
C ALA A 182 8.88 11.34 1.04
N ASP A 183 7.86 11.11 0.23
CA ASP A 183 6.72 12.04 0.12
C ASP A 183 5.68 11.78 1.21
N VAL A 184 5.53 10.53 1.63
CA VAL A 184 4.61 10.06 2.68
C VAL A 184 5.29 8.96 3.48
N ILE A 185 5.07 8.93 4.79
CA ILE A 185 5.53 7.83 5.65
C ILE A 185 4.35 6.92 5.99
N CYS A 186 4.58 5.61 5.90
CA CYS A 186 3.67 4.57 6.33
C CYS A 186 4.31 3.76 7.46
N VAL A 187 3.53 3.36 8.45
CA VAL A 187 3.96 2.48 9.54
C VAL A 187 3.03 1.29 9.60
N SER A 188 3.60 0.07 9.55
CA SER A 188 2.87 -1.20 9.62
C SER A 188 2.91 -1.85 10.98
N GLY A 189 1.95 -2.72 11.28
CA GLY A 189 2.08 -3.75 12.31
C GLY A 189 3.08 -4.83 11.91
N MET A 190 3.21 -5.88 12.70
CA MET A 190 4.17 -6.96 12.46
C MET A 190 3.77 -7.87 11.28
N MET A 191 2.48 -7.96 10.98
CA MET A 191 1.91 -8.79 9.92
C MET A 191 0.69 -8.11 9.30
N THR A 192 0.32 -8.51 8.10
CA THR A 192 -0.93 -8.09 7.45
C THR A 192 -2.13 -8.30 8.39
N GLY A 193 -2.93 -7.26 8.58
CA GLY A 193 -4.10 -7.28 9.46
C GLY A 193 -3.82 -7.03 10.95
N MET A 194 -2.56 -7.00 11.39
CA MET A 194 -2.19 -6.62 12.77
C MET A 194 -2.04 -5.10 12.88
N SER A 195 -2.62 -4.53 13.95
CA SER A 195 -2.58 -3.09 14.20
C SER A 195 -1.17 -2.61 14.54
N VAL A 196 -0.90 -1.37 14.13
CA VAL A 196 0.30 -0.63 14.52
C VAL A 196 0.20 -0.26 16.00
N ASP A 197 1.33 -0.26 16.70
CA ASP A 197 1.41 0.30 18.05
C ASP A 197 1.18 1.83 17.99
N GLN A 198 0.14 2.27 18.67
CA GLN A 198 -0.27 3.70 18.68
C GLN A 198 0.76 4.61 19.35
N ALA A 199 1.49 4.10 20.34
CA ALA A 199 2.57 4.87 20.97
C ALA A 199 3.72 5.11 19.99
N GLU A 200 4.03 4.14 19.13
CA GLU A 200 5.01 4.32 18.07
C GLU A 200 4.50 5.28 16.97
N LEU A 201 3.23 5.20 16.57
CA LEU A 201 2.64 6.17 15.62
C LEU A 201 2.74 7.60 16.15
N ARG A 202 2.45 7.82 17.45
CA ARG A 202 2.58 9.15 18.10
C ARG A 202 4.01 9.67 18.03
N LYS A 203 4.99 8.85 18.41
CA LYS A 203 6.43 9.21 18.35
C LYS A 203 6.87 9.54 16.92
N VAL A 204 6.40 8.77 15.93
CA VAL A 204 6.68 9.05 14.52
C VAL A 204 6.06 10.39 14.12
N ARG A 205 4.77 10.65 14.43
CA ARG A 205 4.11 11.92 14.15
C ARG A 205 4.87 13.11 14.72
N GLU A 206 5.26 13.04 16.00
CA GLU A 206 6.04 14.09 16.66
C GLU A 206 7.39 14.35 15.98
N SER A 207 7.96 13.31 15.38
CA SER A 207 9.28 13.39 14.73
C SER A 207 9.25 14.02 13.34
N ILE A 208 8.12 13.96 12.63
CA ILE A 208 7.95 14.44 11.24
C ILE A 208 6.63 15.23 11.07
N PRO A 209 6.42 16.33 11.79
CA PRO A 209 5.13 17.02 11.82
C PRO A 209 4.66 17.55 10.45
N GLU A 210 5.58 17.80 9.52
CA GLU A 210 5.32 18.38 8.21
C GLU A 210 5.11 17.35 7.08
N ILE A 211 5.25 16.04 7.38
CA ILE A 211 5.16 14.99 6.37
C ILE A 211 3.90 14.14 6.62
N PRO A 212 3.09 13.82 5.59
CA PRO A 212 1.95 12.93 5.77
C PRO A 212 2.36 11.58 6.35
N LEU A 213 1.60 11.10 7.35
CA LEU A 213 1.78 9.83 8.03
C LEU A 213 0.54 8.96 7.87
N LEU A 214 0.69 7.74 7.40
CA LEU A 214 -0.37 6.74 7.31
C LEU A 214 -0.13 5.56 8.24
N ALA A 215 -1.19 5.06 8.87
CA ALA A 215 -1.20 3.71 9.43
C ALA A 215 -1.44 2.71 8.29
N ASN A 216 -0.57 1.70 8.17
CA ASN A 216 -0.55 0.85 6.96
C ASN A 216 -1.16 -0.54 7.14
N THR A 217 -1.45 -1.00 8.35
CA THR A 217 -2.05 -2.31 8.62
C THR A 217 -2.97 -2.28 9.82
N GLY A 218 -3.90 -3.25 9.88
CA GLY A 218 -4.70 -3.56 11.06
C GLY A 218 -5.68 -2.47 11.50
N VAL A 219 -5.97 -1.49 10.63
CA VAL A 219 -6.97 -0.47 10.92
C VAL A 219 -8.37 -1.09 10.84
N THR A 220 -9.19 -0.82 11.86
CA THR A 220 -10.58 -1.30 11.95
C THR A 220 -11.52 -0.13 12.24
N ILE A 221 -12.81 -0.37 12.13
CA ILE A 221 -13.83 0.62 12.49
C ILE A 221 -13.72 1.07 13.96
N ASP A 222 -13.25 0.18 14.84
CA ASP A 222 -13.12 0.46 16.28
C ASP A 222 -11.84 1.26 16.60
N SER A 223 -10.81 1.14 15.75
CA SER A 223 -9.50 1.79 16.00
C SER A 223 -9.26 3.06 15.16
N VAL A 224 -10.03 3.31 14.12
CA VAL A 224 -9.75 4.37 13.15
C VAL A 224 -9.79 5.77 13.76
N GLU A 225 -10.68 6.03 14.72
CA GLU A 225 -10.79 7.33 15.37
C GLU A 225 -9.53 7.68 16.15
N GLU A 226 -9.02 6.75 16.93
CA GLU A 226 -7.80 6.94 17.69
C GLU A 226 -6.57 7.03 16.76
N ILE A 227 -6.47 6.16 15.76
CA ILE A 227 -5.40 6.20 14.75
C ILE A 227 -5.38 7.54 14.03
N PHE A 228 -6.52 8.08 13.65
CA PHE A 228 -6.63 9.37 12.97
C PHE A 228 -6.26 10.57 13.86
N SER A 229 -6.19 10.41 15.17
CA SER A 229 -5.66 11.47 16.04
C SER A 229 -4.16 11.73 15.82
N PHE A 230 -3.41 10.74 15.27
CA PHE A 230 -1.96 10.83 15.02
C PHE A 230 -1.59 10.78 13.54
N THR A 231 -2.49 10.31 12.67
CA THR A 231 -2.17 10.06 11.25
C THR A 231 -3.00 10.94 10.31
N ASP A 232 -2.54 11.09 9.08
CA ASP A 232 -3.25 11.82 8.01
C ASP A 232 -4.09 10.89 7.15
N GLY A 233 -4.12 9.60 7.50
CA GLY A 233 -4.91 8.60 6.81
C GLY A 233 -4.47 7.18 7.16
N CYS A 234 -5.01 6.24 6.42
CA CYS A 234 -4.67 4.82 6.58
C CYS A 234 -4.68 4.07 5.24
N VAL A 235 -3.94 2.96 5.21
CA VAL A 235 -4.09 1.91 4.20
C VAL A 235 -4.85 0.76 4.85
N ILE A 236 -5.94 0.32 4.23
CA ILE A 236 -6.86 -0.67 4.80
C ILE A 236 -7.21 -1.74 3.78
N GLY A 237 -7.12 -3.00 4.19
CA GLY A 237 -7.45 -4.17 3.35
C GLY A 237 -8.39 -5.12 4.06
N SER A 238 -7.86 -5.97 4.93
CA SER A 238 -8.56 -7.09 5.57
C SER A 238 -9.88 -6.70 6.23
N HIS A 239 -9.94 -5.57 6.93
CA HIS A 239 -11.15 -5.13 7.60
C HIS A 239 -12.34 -4.91 6.65
N LEU A 240 -12.08 -4.50 5.41
CA LEU A 240 -13.12 -4.24 4.41
C LEU A 240 -13.58 -5.51 3.68
N LYS A 241 -12.94 -6.65 3.92
CA LYS A 241 -13.26 -7.92 3.27
C LYS A 241 -14.32 -8.71 4.06
N GLN A 242 -14.96 -9.67 3.40
CA GLN A 242 -15.92 -10.58 4.03
C GLN A 242 -15.30 -11.24 5.26
N ASN A 243 -16.01 -11.20 6.37
CA ASN A 243 -15.58 -11.70 7.69
C ASN A 243 -14.30 -11.04 8.24
N GLY A 244 -13.76 -9.99 7.62
CA GLY A 244 -12.49 -9.38 7.99
C GLY A 244 -11.27 -10.23 7.62
N ASP A 245 -11.44 -11.20 6.75
CA ASP A 245 -10.38 -12.10 6.30
C ASP A 245 -9.73 -11.58 5.02
N THR A 246 -8.40 -11.44 5.05
CA THR A 246 -7.58 -10.93 3.93
C THR A 246 -7.81 -11.69 2.62
N TRP A 247 -8.12 -12.98 2.71
CA TRP A 247 -8.23 -13.89 1.57
C TRP A 247 -9.60 -13.89 0.91
N ASN A 248 -10.58 -13.21 1.49
CA ASN A 248 -11.91 -13.05 0.93
C ASN A 248 -12.00 -11.83 -0.01
N THR A 249 -13.12 -11.72 -0.73
CA THR A 249 -13.46 -10.54 -1.53
C THR A 249 -13.91 -9.37 -0.64
N VAL A 250 -13.90 -8.17 -1.19
CA VAL A 250 -14.40 -6.97 -0.51
C VAL A 250 -15.90 -7.13 -0.21
N ASP A 251 -16.29 -6.70 0.99
CA ASP A 251 -17.68 -6.66 1.46
C ASP A 251 -18.19 -5.20 1.36
N PRO A 252 -19.13 -4.90 0.45
CA PRO A 252 -19.62 -3.53 0.25
C PRO A 252 -20.23 -2.91 1.53
N ASP A 253 -20.90 -3.71 2.35
CA ASP A 253 -21.52 -3.21 3.60
C ASP A 253 -20.46 -2.84 4.64
N ARG A 254 -19.35 -3.57 4.67
CA ARG A 254 -18.22 -3.23 5.56
C ARG A 254 -17.52 -1.96 5.09
N VAL A 255 -17.35 -1.77 3.78
CA VAL A 255 -16.79 -0.53 3.22
C VAL A 255 -17.67 0.66 3.60
N HIS A 256 -18.97 0.55 3.37
CA HIS A 256 -19.93 1.61 3.66
C HIS A 256 -19.89 2.02 5.14
N ARG A 257 -20.05 1.06 6.05
CA ARG A 257 -20.00 1.32 7.52
C ARG A 257 -18.68 1.94 7.96
N PHE A 258 -17.56 1.47 7.41
CA PHE A 258 -16.25 2.04 7.72
C PHE A 258 -16.15 3.51 7.26
N MET A 259 -16.58 3.80 6.03
CA MET A 259 -16.53 5.15 5.49
C MET A 259 -17.55 6.10 6.15
N GLU A 260 -18.70 5.61 6.59
CA GLU A 260 -19.62 6.39 7.45
C GLU A 260 -18.91 6.83 8.73
N LYS A 261 -18.28 5.89 9.47
CA LYS A 261 -17.51 6.21 10.67
C LYS A 261 -16.37 7.20 10.38
N VAL A 262 -15.66 7.03 9.28
CA VAL A 262 -14.59 7.95 8.87
C VAL A 262 -15.14 9.35 8.59
N ASN A 263 -16.29 9.46 7.95
CA ASN A 263 -16.92 10.76 7.63
C ASN A 263 -17.43 11.51 8.88
N GLU A 264 -17.72 10.79 9.97
CA GLU A 264 -18.10 11.38 11.26
C GLU A 264 -16.91 12.01 11.99
N ILE A 265 -15.69 11.54 11.76
CA ILE A 265 -14.49 11.91 12.54
C ILE A 265 -13.50 12.80 11.77
N ARG A 266 -13.74 13.14 10.50
CA ARG A 266 -12.86 13.99 9.67
C ARG A 266 -13.42 15.37 9.31
#